data_734fe4596a333fdb102b90054cbe0cc9
#
_entry.id   734fe4596a333fdb102b90054cbe0cc9
#
_cell.length_a   1.000
_cell.length_b   1.000
_cell.length_c   1.000
_cell.angle_alpha   90.00
_cell.angle_beta   90.00
_cell.angle_gamma   90.00
#
_symmetry.space_group_name_H-M   'P 1'
#
loop_
_entity.id
_entity.type
_entity.pdbx_description
1 polymer ?
#
loop_
_entity_poly.entity_id
_entity_poly.type
_entity_poly.pdbx_seq_one_letter_code
_entity_poly.pdbx_strand_id
1 'polypeptide(L)'
;MSEAYSTLQEISKRFNGEDLALLAKHPDLCFTINSYELFTHHVFSRVKRQNPNIAITQEKSRIVVQSEECEEALHLYPTWKTIEHRVDLEAHEEIDRAIDLLASQECKHIYLLFPRNENFRKHVPIRSPKLDALGIEYTLKLVPYTIY
;
A
#
# COMPACT_ATOMS: atom_id res chain seq x y z
N MET A 1 -5.54 -2.69 21.09
CA MET A 1 -5.30 -1.86 20.73
C MET A 1 -4.95 -1.60 19.52
N SER A 2 -5.05 -0.78 19.15
CA SER A 2 -4.97 -0.55 17.77
C SER A 2 -3.60 -0.25 17.24
N GLU A 3 -3.15 -1.07 16.34
CA GLU A 3 -1.93 -0.82 15.61
C GLU A 3 -2.06 0.36 14.64
N ALA A 4 -3.28 0.83 14.41
CA ALA A 4 -3.52 1.97 13.53
C ALA A 4 -3.05 3.30 14.12
N TYR A 5 -2.77 3.33 15.41
CA TYR A 5 -2.32 4.54 16.09
C TYR A 5 -0.89 4.38 16.58
N SER A 6 -0.08 5.40 16.39
CA SER A 6 1.33 5.42 16.78
C SER A 6 1.67 6.74 17.46
N THR A 7 2.73 6.74 18.27
CA THR A 7 3.24 7.98 18.84
C THR A 7 3.92 8.81 17.77
N LEU A 8 3.96 10.11 17.99
CA LEU A 8 4.65 11.02 17.07
C LEU A 8 6.12 10.65 16.89
N GLN A 9 6.76 10.16 17.97
CA GLN A 9 8.16 9.72 17.91
C GLN A 9 8.37 8.53 16.99
N GLU A 10 7.48 7.54 17.05
CA GLU A 10 7.55 6.38 16.18
C GLU A 10 7.35 6.77 14.73
N ILE A 11 6.40 7.67 14.49
CA ILE A 11 6.11 8.16 13.14
C ILE A 11 7.31 8.93 12.60
N SER A 12 7.94 9.79 13.40
CA SER A 12 9.08 10.58 12.96
C SER A 12 10.28 9.75 12.55
N LYS A 13 10.41 8.53 13.09
CA LYS A 13 11.47 7.61 12.70
C LYS A 13 11.23 6.96 11.34
N ARG A 14 9.99 6.95 10.87
CA ARG A 14 9.57 6.19 9.69
C ARG A 14 9.22 7.06 8.48
N PHE A 15 8.89 8.31 8.70
CA PHE A 15 8.44 9.21 7.63
C PHE A 15 9.43 10.36 7.42
N ASN A 16 9.41 10.92 6.22
CA ASN A 16 10.30 12.00 5.85
C ASN A 16 9.82 13.35 6.42
N GLY A 17 10.63 14.41 6.23
CA GLY A 17 10.33 15.74 6.76
C GLY A 17 9.08 16.38 6.19
N GLU A 18 8.68 16.04 4.97
CA GLU A 18 7.47 16.58 4.36
C GLU A 18 6.21 16.09 5.07
N ASP A 19 6.19 14.80 5.43
CA ASP A 19 5.07 14.21 6.16
C ASP A 19 4.99 14.80 7.57
N LEU A 20 6.13 15.00 8.21
CA LEU A 20 6.18 15.64 9.52
C LEU A 20 5.73 17.10 9.46
N ALA A 21 6.08 17.82 8.40
CA ALA A 21 5.64 19.21 8.21
C ALA A 21 4.11 19.26 8.04
N LEU A 22 3.53 18.29 7.36
CA LEU A 22 2.08 18.21 7.24
C LEU A 22 1.41 18.01 8.59
N LEU A 23 1.97 17.15 9.45
CA LEU A 23 1.46 16.95 10.80
C LEU A 23 1.57 18.22 11.65
N ALA A 24 2.66 18.98 11.51
CA ALA A 24 2.86 20.22 12.25
C ALA A 24 1.82 21.28 11.91
N LYS A 25 1.26 21.26 10.70
CA LYS A 25 0.19 22.18 10.29
C LYS A 25 -1.18 21.81 10.87
N HIS A 26 -1.29 20.62 11.41
CA HIS A 26 -2.55 20.08 11.94
C HIS A 26 -2.33 19.54 13.34
N PRO A 27 -2.14 20.42 14.34
CA PRO A 27 -1.80 19.98 15.70
C PRO A 27 -2.81 19.03 16.33
N ASP A 28 -4.06 19.08 15.91
CA ASP A 28 -5.09 18.17 16.41
C ASP A 28 -4.80 16.72 16.04
N LEU A 29 -4.07 16.47 14.96
CA LEU A 29 -3.66 15.14 14.56
C LEU A 29 -2.64 14.52 15.50
N CYS A 30 -1.91 15.35 16.27
CA CYS A 30 -0.93 14.85 17.21
C CYS A 30 -1.52 13.99 18.31
N PHE A 31 -2.81 14.09 18.57
CA PHE A 31 -3.48 13.33 19.62
C PHE A 31 -4.17 12.07 19.13
N THR A 32 -4.46 11.99 17.82
CA THR A 32 -5.21 10.88 17.24
C THR A 32 -4.65 10.48 15.88
N ILE A 33 -3.32 10.35 15.77
CA ILE A 33 -2.69 10.01 14.50
C ILE A 33 -2.95 8.55 14.15
N ASN A 34 -3.55 8.34 12.98
CA ASN A 34 -3.76 7.02 12.42
C ASN A 34 -2.58 6.69 11.49
N SER A 35 -1.74 5.75 11.89
CA SER A 35 -0.55 5.34 11.13
C SER A 35 -0.90 4.84 9.74
N TYR A 36 -2.04 4.19 9.61
CA TYR A 36 -2.51 3.64 8.35
C TYR A 36 -2.79 4.74 7.34
N GLU A 37 -3.52 5.77 7.77
CA GLU A 37 -3.83 6.91 6.92
C GLU A 37 -2.58 7.70 6.56
N LEU A 38 -1.67 7.86 7.51
CA LEU A 38 -0.41 8.54 7.28
C LEU A 38 0.45 7.81 6.26
N PHE A 39 0.52 6.49 6.37
CA PHE A 39 1.25 5.67 5.42
C PHE A 39 0.63 5.77 4.02
N THR A 40 -0.69 5.69 3.93
CA THR A 40 -1.41 5.83 2.65
C THR A 40 -1.14 7.20 2.02
N HIS A 41 -1.19 8.26 2.81
CA HIS A 41 -0.88 9.61 2.33
C HIS A 41 0.56 9.72 1.85
N HIS A 42 1.50 9.15 2.59
CA HIS A 42 2.91 9.13 2.21
C HIS A 42 3.11 8.45 0.85
N VAL A 43 2.52 7.28 0.68
CA VAL A 43 2.59 6.54 -0.59
C VAL A 43 1.99 7.35 -1.73
N PHE A 44 0.79 7.89 -1.53
CA PHE A 44 0.11 8.69 -2.53
C PHE A 44 0.94 9.89 -2.97
N SER A 45 1.45 10.66 -2.01
CA SER A 45 2.25 11.85 -2.29
C SER A 45 3.52 11.52 -3.07
N ARG A 46 4.17 10.43 -2.69
CA ARG A 46 5.41 10.01 -3.31
C ARG A 46 5.19 9.48 -4.74
N VAL A 47 4.18 8.65 -4.94
CA VAL A 47 3.84 8.12 -6.26
C VAL A 47 3.46 9.25 -7.19
N LYS A 48 2.66 10.20 -6.72
CA LYS A 48 2.25 11.35 -7.50
C LYS A 48 3.43 12.24 -7.89
N ARG A 49 4.35 12.47 -6.97
CA ARG A 49 5.55 13.26 -7.21
C ARG A 49 6.49 12.61 -8.23
N GLN A 50 6.63 11.28 -8.16
CA GLN A 50 7.47 10.51 -9.07
C GLN A 50 6.86 10.35 -10.47
N ASN A 51 5.55 10.53 -10.59
CA ASN A 51 4.82 10.31 -11.84
C ASN A 51 3.89 11.48 -12.14
N PRO A 52 4.42 12.69 -12.40
CA PRO A 52 3.59 13.89 -12.50
C PRO A 52 2.64 13.89 -13.70
N ASN A 53 2.92 13.06 -14.72
CA ASN A 53 2.12 13.01 -15.95
C ASN A 53 1.13 11.85 -15.99
N ILE A 54 1.02 11.11 -14.88
CA ILE A 54 0.12 9.96 -14.78
C ILE A 54 -1.05 10.32 -13.86
N ALA A 55 -2.26 9.90 -14.24
CA ALA A 55 -3.42 10.13 -13.42
C ALA A 55 -3.39 9.21 -12.20
N ILE A 56 -3.33 9.79 -11.00
CA ILE A 56 -3.26 9.07 -9.74
C ILE A 56 -4.36 9.59 -8.84
N THR A 57 -5.20 8.67 -8.37
CA THR A 57 -6.36 9.01 -7.53
C THR A 57 -6.27 8.22 -6.23
N GLN A 58 -6.50 8.88 -5.11
CA GLN A 58 -6.59 8.23 -3.81
C GLN A 58 -8.06 7.96 -3.48
N GLU A 59 -8.38 6.70 -3.24
CA GLU A 59 -9.66 6.27 -2.70
C GLU A 59 -9.45 5.87 -1.24
N LYS A 60 -10.50 5.46 -0.53
CA LYS A 60 -10.45 5.19 0.92
C LYS A 60 -9.26 4.36 1.39
N SER A 61 -9.03 3.23 0.73
CA SER A 61 -7.99 2.27 1.15
C SER A 61 -7.05 1.91 0.01
N ARG A 62 -7.16 2.58 -1.11
CA ARG A 62 -6.33 2.25 -2.28
C ARG A 62 -5.95 3.49 -3.07
N ILE A 63 -4.91 3.33 -3.85
CA ILE A 63 -4.45 4.34 -4.80
C ILE A 63 -4.56 3.74 -6.19
N VAL A 64 -5.24 4.44 -7.08
CA VAL A 64 -5.43 3.99 -8.46
C VAL A 64 -4.50 4.76 -9.37
N VAL A 65 -3.63 4.05 -10.09
CA VAL A 65 -2.69 4.62 -11.04
C VAL A 65 -3.15 4.26 -12.44
N GLN A 66 -3.53 5.28 -13.22
CA GLN A 66 -4.01 5.09 -14.59
C GLN A 66 -3.03 5.70 -15.57
N SER A 67 -2.37 4.86 -16.34
CA SER A 67 -1.47 5.30 -17.40
C SER A 67 -2.21 5.32 -18.74
N GLU A 68 -1.88 6.31 -19.59
CA GLU A 68 -2.43 6.36 -20.93
C GLU A 68 -1.95 5.20 -21.80
N GLU A 69 -0.78 4.66 -21.48
CA GLU A 69 -0.19 3.54 -22.23
C GLU A 69 -0.82 2.19 -21.87
N CYS A 70 -1.44 2.09 -20.69
CA CYS A 70 -2.09 0.88 -20.23
C CYS A 70 -3.59 1.09 -20.12
N GLU A 71 -4.38 0.24 -20.76
CA GLU A 71 -5.84 0.30 -20.66
C GLU A 71 -6.33 0.01 -19.24
N GLU A 72 -5.55 -0.74 -18.47
CA GLU A 72 -5.94 -1.22 -17.17
C GLU A 72 -5.20 -0.48 -16.06
N ALA A 73 -5.94 -0.06 -15.05
CA ALA A 73 -5.38 0.65 -13.92
C ALA A 73 -4.61 -0.30 -12.99
N LEU A 74 -3.55 0.23 -12.39
CA LEU A 74 -2.84 -0.44 -11.31
C LEU A 74 -3.43 0.03 -9.99
N HIS A 75 -3.82 -0.91 -9.14
CA HIS A 75 -4.36 -0.64 -7.81
C HIS A 75 -3.32 -0.89 -6.75
N LEU A 76 -3.00 0.14 -5.97
CA LEU A 76 -2.05 0.04 -4.86
C LEU A 76 -2.83 0.04 -3.56
N TYR A 77 -2.57 -0.94 -2.70
CA TYR A 77 -3.20 -1.08 -1.39
C TYR A 77 -2.15 -0.93 -0.29
N PRO A 78 -1.92 0.30 0.20
CA PRO A 78 -0.99 0.50 1.32
C PRO A 78 -1.54 -0.15 2.59
N THR A 79 -0.70 -0.91 3.28
CA THR A 79 -1.06 -1.58 4.52
C THR A 79 0.00 -1.32 5.57
N TRP A 80 -0.40 -0.71 6.68
CA TRP A 80 0.50 -0.45 7.80
C TRP A 80 0.61 -1.69 8.68
N LYS A 81 1.45 -2.62 8.22
CA LYS A 81 1.64 -3.90 8.88
C LYS A 81 3.07 -4.37 8.62
N THR A 82 3.74 -4.83 9.65
CA THR A 82 5.12 -5.31 9.52
C THR A 82 5.13 -6.77 9.10
N ILE A 83 5.84 -7.08 8.02
CA ILE A 83 6.09 -8.46 7.61
C ILE A 83 7.42 -8.88 8.23
N GLU A 84 7.39 -9.77 9.20
CA GLU A 84 8.57 -10.16 9.96
C GLU A 84 9.23 -11.44 9.49
N HIS A 85 8.44 -12.45 9.10
CA HIS A 85 8.99 -13.77 8.79
C HIS A 85 8.43 -14.37 7.51
N ARG A 86 7.12 -14.58 7.45
CA ARG A 86 6.49 -15.29 6.34
C ARG A 86 5.37 -14.46 5.73
N VAL A 87 5.64 -13.99 4.54
CA VAL A 87 4.73 -13.15 3.77
C VAL A 87 3.37 -13.83 3.56
N ASP A 88 3.39 -15.11 3.20
CA ASP A 88 2.17 -15.87 2.92
C ASP A 88 1.24 -16.02 4.12
N LEU A 89 1.79 -16.04 5.33
CA LEU A 89 1.01 -16.16 6.55
C LEU A 89 0.63 -14.80 7.13
N GLU A 90 1.58 -13.86 7.14
CA GLU A 90 1.39 -12.56 7.77
C GLU A 90 0.50 -11.64 6.95
N ALA A 91 0.50 -11.78 5.64
CA ALA A 91 -0.34 -10.99 4.72
C ALA A 91 -1.53 -11.80 4.19
N HIS A 92 -1.89 -12.89 4.83
CA HIS A 92 -2.95 -13.80 4.39
C HIS A 92 -4.28 -13.10 4.13
N GLU A 93 -4.73 -12.24 5.03
CA GLU A 93 -6.00 -11.54 4.87
C GLU A 93 -5.99 -10.58 3.68
N GLU A 94 -4.90 -9.86 3.50
CA GLU A 94 -4.75 -8.91 2.41
C GLU A 94 -4.67 -9.62 1.07
N ILE A 95 -3.95 -10.74 1.03
CA ILE A 95 -3.85 -11.57 -0.17
C ILE A 95 -5.22 -12.13 -0.54
N ASP A 96 -5.98 -12.65 0.41
CA ASP A 96 -7.31 -13.21 0.16
C ASP A 96 -8.27 -12.16 -0.37
N ARG A 97 -8.26 -10.96 0.19
CA ARG A 97 -9.09 -9.86 -0.32
C ARG A 97 -8.71 -9.47 -1.74
N ALA A 98 -7.42 -9.44 -2.03
CA ALA A 98 -6.94 -9.12 -3.37
C ALA A 98 -7.36 -10.20 -4.38
N ILE A 99 -7.29 -11.46 -4.00
CA ILE A 99 -7.72 -12.57 -4.84
C ILE A 99 -9.21 -12.45 -5.16
N ASP A 100 -10.03 -12.11 -4.17
CA ASP A 100 -11.47 -11.93 -4.39
C ASP A 100 -11.75 -10.76 -5.34
N LEU A 101 -11.03 -9.65 -5.23
CA LEU A 101 -11.16 -8.51 -6.13
C LEU A 101 -10.76 -8.89 -7.56
N LEU A 102 -9.67 -9.64 -7.71
CA LEU A 102 -9.21 -10.09 -9.02
C LEU A 102 -10.20 -11.09 -9.64
N ALA A 103 -10.79 -11.96 -8.82
CA ALA A 103 -11.78 -12.92 -9.27
C ALA A 103 -13.06 -12.26 -9.75
N SER A 104 -13.44 -11.13 -9.15
CA SER A 104 -14.61 -10.34 -9.57
C SER A 104 -14.34 -9.55 -10.85
N GLN A 105 -13.10 -9.49 -11.30
CA GLN A 105 -12.66 -8.75 -12.49
C GLN A 105 -12.87 -7.23 -12.40
N GLU A 106 -12.98 -6.71 -11.18
CA GLU A 106 -13.03 -5.26 -10.97
C GLU A 106 -11.69 -4.58 -11.27
N CYS A 107 -10.61 -5.34 -11.16
CA CYS A 107 -9.27 -4.89 -11.50
C CYS A 107 -8.42 -6.10 -11.93
N LYS A 108 -7.29 -5.83 -12.55
CA LYS A 108 -6.37 -6.88 -13.02
C LYS A 108 -4.99 -6.79 -12.40
N HIS A 109 -4.62 -5.65 -11.87
CA HIS A 109 -3.28 -5.43 -11.32
C HIS A 109 -3.38 -4.86 -9.93
N ILE A 110 -2.90 -5.61 -8.94
CA ILE A 110 -2.90 -5.20 -7.54
C ILE A 110 -1.49 -5.33 -6.98
N TYR A 111 -1.02 -4.27 -6.34
CA TYR A 111 0.20 -4.29 -5.54
C TYR A 111 -0.20 -4.01 -4.09
N LEU A 112 0.14 -4.93 -3.21
CA LEU A 112 -0.04 -4.78 -1.78
C LEU A 112 1.24 -4.19 -1.20
N LEU A 113 1.17 -2.97 -0.67
CA LEU A 113 2.34 -2.23 -0.20
C LEU A 113 2.45 -2.35 1.31
N PHE A 114 3.60 -2.82 1.77
CA PHE A 114 3.93 -2.93 3.19
C PHE A 114 5.22 -2.18 3.47
N PRO A 115 5.40 -1.63 4.67
CA PRO A 115 6.66 -0.98 5.02
C PRO A 115 7.85 -1.92 4.82
N ARG A 116 8.87 -1.43 4.15
CA ARG A 116 10.10 -2.19 3.93
C ARG A 116 10.86 -2.35 5.26
N ASN A 117 11.39 -3.54 5.51
CA ASN A 117 12.24 -3.81 6.65
C ASN A 117 13.30 -4.86 6.28
N GLU A 118 14.15 -5.23 7.24
CA GLU A 118 15.24 -6.17 7.00
C GLU A 118 14.78 -7.54 6.50
N ASN A 119 13.58 -7.94 6.87
CA ASN A 119 13.03 -9.25 6.53
C ASN A 119 12.10 -9.20 5.32
N PHE A 120 11.77 -8.02 4.84
CA PHE A 120 10.91 -7.83 3.68
C PHE A 120 11.49 -6.73 2.81
N ARG A 121 12.34 -7.11 1.86
CA ARG A 121 13.09 -6.19 0.99
C ARG A 121 12.81 -6.35 -0.50
N LYS A 122 12.20 -7.45 -0.89
CA LYS A 122 12.00 -7.79 -2.31
C LYS A 122 10.53 -7.94 -2.63
N HIS A 123 10.16 -7.62 -3.85
CA HIS A 123 8.82 -7.89 -4.36
C HIS A 123 8.55 -9.39 -4.30
N VAL A 124 7.35 -9.74 -3.83
CA VAL A 124 6.92 -11.13 -3.74
C VAL A 124 5.70 -11.31 -4.65
N PRO A 125 5.88 -11.94 -5.83
CA PRO A 125 4.73 -12.23 -6.69
C PRO A 125 3.89 -13.35 -6.07
N ILE A 126 2.58 -13.18 -6.17
CA ILE A 126 1.62 -14.14 -5.63
C ILE A 126 0.87 -14.80 -6.78
N ARG A 127 0.82 -16.12 -6.76
CA ARG A 127 0.01 -16.90 -7.70
C ARG A 127 -1.13 -17.56 -6.94
N SER A 128 -2.32 -17.53 -7.52
CA SER A 128 -3.50 -18.12 -6.93
C SER A 128 -4.00 -19.26 -7.82
N PRO A 129 -4.02 -20.50 -7.31
CA PRO A 129 -4.61 -21.62 -8.07
C PRO A 129 -6.07 -21.36 -8.48
N LYS A 130 -6.82 -20.66 -7.63
CA LYS A 130 -8.20 -20.28 -7.92
C LYS A 130 -8.29 -19.39 -9.16
N LEU A 131 -7.44 -18.36 -9.25
CA LEU A 131 -7.44 -17.45 -10.39
C LEU A 131 -6.89 -18.12 -11.65
N ASP A 132 -5.89 -18.96 -11.50
CA ASP A 132 -5.33 -19.72 -12.61
C ASP A 132 -6.36 -20.69 -13.19
N ALA A 133 -7.17 -21.31 -12.34
CA ALA A 133 -8.24 -22.21 -12.77
C ALA A 133 -9.35 -21.47 -13.51
N LEU A 134 -9.58 -20.19 -13.19
CA LEU A 134 -10.56 -19.36 -13.88
C LEU A 134 -10.04 -18.79 -15.21
N GLY A 135 -8.76 -18.99 -15.53
CA GLY A 135 -8.17 -18.46 -16.75
C GLY A 135 -8.01 -16.95 -16.76
N ILE A 136 -7.98 -16.32 -15.60
CA ILE A 136 -7.87 -14.86 -15.48
C ILE A 136 -6.40 -14.43 -15.58
N GLU A 137 -6.12 -13.44 -16.43
CA GLU A 137 -4.83 -12.78 -16.42
C GLU A 137 -4.82 -11.73 -15.33
N TYR A 138 -3.78 -11.74 -14.50
CA TYR A 138 -3.69 -10.83 -13.37
C TYR A 138 -2.25 -10.61 -12.92
N THR A 139 -2.05 -9.53 -12.17
CA THR A 139 -0.81 -9.28 -11.45
C THR A 139 -1.14 -9.06 -9.99
N LEU A 140 -0.50 -9.81 -9.11
CA LEU A 140 -0.63 -9.65 -7.66
C LEU A 140 0.75 -9.77 -7.04
N LYS A 141 1.20 -8.71 -6.37
CA LYS A 141 2.51 -8.67 -5.73
C LYS A 141 2.43 -8.00 -4.38
N LEU A 142 3.27 -8.48 -3.46
CA LEU A 142 3.58 -7.74 -2.25
C LEU A 142 4.84 -6.91 -2.52
N VAL A 143 4.79 -5.64 -2.18
CA VAL A 143 5.85 -4.69 -2.50
C VAL A 143 6.35 -4.03 -1.22
N PRO A 144 7.65 -4.18 -0.90
CA PRO A 144 8.25 -3.42 0.20
C PRO A 144 8.36 -1.96 -0.20
N TYR A 145 7.79 -1.08 0.61
CA TYR A 145 7.76 0.34 0.32
C TYR A 145 8.59 1.12 1.33
N THR A 146 9.53 1.89 0.81
CA THR A 146 10.42 2.70 1.64
C THR A 146 9.67 3.91 2.19
N ILE A 147 9.78 4.12 3.51
CA ILE A 147 9.12 5.23 4.19
C ILE A 147 10.08 6.32 4.66
N TYR A 148 11.32 6.27 4.22
CA TYR A 148 12.34 7.27 4.51
C TYR A 148 12.68 8.08 3.27
#